data_92f699b3670d5256f008333a0cfb160f
#
_entry.id   92f699b3670d5256f008333a0cfb160f
#
_cell.length_a   1.000
_cell.length_b   1.000
_cell.length_c   1.000
_cell.angle_alpha   90.00
_cell.angle_beta   90.00
_cell.angle_gamma   90.00
#
_symmetry.space_group_name_H-M   'P 1'
#
loop_
_entity.id
_entity.type
_entity.pdbx_description
1 polymer ?
#
loop_
_entity_poly.entity_id
_entity_poly.type
_entity_poly.pdbx_seq_one_letter_code
_entity_poly.pdbx_strand_id
1 'polypeptide(L)'
;PAVSLRTQKQMENLTDQAFGIFIRQFGQVFKNDGKTEVVTDLVLADIIRITGKINTMYKVELPDGREGYVEKEGIVNVKSIFNQKFVDTVQIVRMAKTFMGVSYLWGGKSSKAIDCSGFTSILYFFQGLILQRDASQQIKYGELVKTNSNFTNFKAGDLLFFGKKATQSSPEKVSHVGIYIGDGIFIHSS
;
A
#
# COMPACT_ATOMS: atom_id res chain seq x y z
N PRO A 1 -15.61 -8.70 10.12
CA PRO A 1 -15.23 -7.75 9.08
C PRO A 1 -16.51 -7.23 8.47
N ALA A 2 -16.78 -5.99 8.69
CA ALA A 2 -18.02 -5.44 8.15
C ALA A 2 -17.77 -4.98 6.72
N VAL A 3 -18.30 -5.73 5.76
CA VAL A 3 -18.60 -5.17 4.44
C VAL A 3 -19.95 -4.50 4.58
N SER A 4 -20.00 -3.18 4.51
CA SER A 4 -21.26 -2.44 4.52
C SER A 4 -21.68 -2.08 3.11
N LEU A 5 -22.94 -2.39 2.78
CA LEU A 5 -23.56 -1.92 1.53
C LEU A 5 -23.85 -0.43 1.65
N ARG A 6 -23.52 0.32 0.59
CA ARG A 6 -23.82 1.76 0.49
C ARG A 6 -24.66 2.04 -0.74
N THR A 7 -25.60 2.98 -0.60
CA THR A 7 -26.38 3.48 -1.73
C THR A 7 -25.52 4.39 -2.61
N GLN A 8 -25.91 4.59 -3.87
CA GLN A 8 -25.24 5.53 -4.79
C GLN A 8 -25.13 6.93 -4.18
N LYS A 9 -26.19 7.46 -3.57
CA LYS A 9 -26.19 8.76 -2.89
C LYS A 9 -25.18 8.84 -1.74
N GLN A 10 -25.01 7.74 -0.99
CA GLN A 10 -23.97 7.68 0.06
C GLN A 10 -22.56 7.65 -0.53
N MET A 11 -22.36 7.04 -1.70
CA MET A 11 -21.07 7.06 -2.39
C MET A 11 -20.73 8.44 -2.95
N GLU A 12 -21.70 9.14 -3.54
CA GLU A 12 -21.53 10.51 -4.02
C GLU A 12 -21.14 11.45 -2.89
N ASN A 13 -21.76 11.32 -1.71
CA ASN A 13 -21.41 12.11 -0.53
C ASN A 13 -19.99 11.80 0.02
N LEU A 14 -19.39 10.66 -0.32
CA LEU A 14 -18.03 10.35 0.12
C LEU A 14 -16.95 11.12 -0.67
N THR A 15 -17.23 11.52 -1.92
CA THR A 15 -16.24 12.23 -2.76
C THR A 15 -15.84 13.59 -2.22
N ASP A 16 -16.73 14.26 -1.48
CA ASP A 16 -16.49 15.58 -0.88
C ASP A 16 -15.89 15.50 0.54
N GLN A 17 -15.74 14.32 1.10
CA GLN A 17 -15.25 14.12 2.45
C GLN A 17 -13.72 14.13 2.50
N ALA A 18 -13.18 14.56 3.64
CA ALA A 18 -11.75 14.51 3.88
C ALA A 18 -11.34 13.09 4.29
N PHE A 19 -10.48 12.46 3.47
CA PHE A 19 -9.85 11.19 3.80
C PHE A 19 -8.36 11.37 4.09
N GLY A 20 -7.89 10.65 5.09
CA GLY A 20 -6.49 10.51 5.43
C GLY A 20 -5.98 9.10 5.19
N ILE A 21 -4.70 8.97 4.87
CA ILE A 21 -3.97 7.71 4.79
C ILE A 21 -3.04 7.62 5.98
N PHE A 22 -3.08 6.50 6.70
CA PHE A 22 -2.17 6.23 7.79
C PHE A 22 -0.80 5.82 7.24
N ILE A 23 0.28 6.50 7.72
CA ILE A 23 1.62 6.40 7.14
C ILE A 23 2.67 5.72 8.02
N ARG A 24 2.29 5.27 9.21
CA ARG A 24 3.17 4.51 10.11
C ARG A 24 2.91 3.00 9.94
N GLN A 25 3.90 2.17 10.27
CA GLN A 25 3.74 0.70 10.21
C GLN A 25 2.58 0.22 11.08
N PHE A 26 2.46 0.79 12.30
CA PHE A 26 1.42 0.46 13.27
C PHE A 26 0.93 1.71 13.97
N GLY A 27 -0.33 1.72 14.35
CA GLY A 27 -0.95 2.73 15.18
C GLY A 27 -2.27 2.31 15.74
N GLN A 28 -2.97 3.26 16.35
CA GLN A 28 -4.24 3.01 17.01
C GLN A 28 -5.20 4.18 16.83
N VAL A 29 -6.46 3.85 16.77
CA VAL A 29 -7.56 4.81 16.96
C VAL A 29 -7.99 4.72 18.41
N PHE A 30 -8.05 5.85 19.09
CA PHE A 30 -8.42 5.96 20.49
C PHE A 30 -9.86 6.48 20.63
N LYS A 31 -10.51 6.16 21.73
CA LYS A 31 -11.87 6.62 22.04
C LYS A 31 -11.94 8.11 22.37
N ASN A 32 -10.86 8.68 22.88
CA ASN A 32 -10.72 10.08 23.22
C ASN A 32 -9.31 10.60 22.89
N ASP A 33 -9.16 11.93 22.88
CA ASP A 33 -7.89 12.59 22.59
C ASP A 33 -6.82 12.40 23.69
N GLY A 34 -7.22 11.97 24.89
CA GLY A 34 -6.33 11.58 25.99
C GLY A 34 -5.74 10.16 25.84
N LYS A 35 -6.10 9.40 24.79
CA LYS A 35 -5.57 8.06 24.46
C LYS A 35 -5.77 7.00 25.55
N THR A 36 -6.87 7.08 26.31
CA THR A 36 -7.11 6.20 27.47
C THR A 36 -7.69 4.84 27.10
N GLU A 37 -8.33 4.71 25.93
CA GLU A 37 -8.99 3.48 25.48
C GLU A 37 -8.81 3.32 23.97
N VAL A 38 -8.41 2.12 23.54
CA VAL A 38 -8.20 1.80 22.12
C VAL A 38 -9.52 1.33 21.49
N VAL A 39 -9.89 1.89 20.36
CA VAL A 39 -11.05 1.49 19.54
C VAL A 39 -10.66 0.40 18.54
N THR A 40 -9.51 0.57 17.87
CA THR A 40 -8.97 -0.38 16.89
C THR A 40 -7.50 -0.08 16.57
N ASP A 41 -6.82 -1.04 15.98
CA ASP A 41 -5.49 -0.87 15.37
C ASP A 41 -5.60 -0.18 14.02
N LEU A 42 -4.49 0.45 13.62
CA LEU A 42 -4.22 0.92 12.26
C LEU A 42 -2.93 0.28 11.73
N VAL A 43 -2.91 0.06 10.44
CA VAL A 43 -1.73 -0.39 9.69
C VAL A 43 -1.41 0.57 8.54
N LEU A 44 -0.19 0.51 8.05
CA LEU A 44 0.26 1.34 6.94
C LEU A 44 -0.69 1.22 5.74
N ALA A 45 -1.05 2.36 5.15
CA ALA A 45 -1.98 2.53 4.04
C ALA A 45 -3.48 2.39 4.39
N ASP A 46 -3.86 2.28 5.66
CA ASP A 46 -5.27 2.39 6.03
C ASP A 46 -5.82 3.75 5.65
N ILE A 47 -6.99 3.75 5.02
CA ILE A 47 -7.71 4.97 4.63
C ILE A 47 -8.85 5.20 5.62
N ILE A 48 -8.86 6.36 6.25
CA ILE A 48 -9.86 6.74 7.26
C ILE A 48 -10.50 8.08 6.94
N ARG A 49 -11.79 8.19 7.26
CA ARG A 49 -12.54 9.43 7.13
C ARG A 49 -12.22 10.37 8.27
N ILE A 50 -11.79 11.60 7.96
CA ILE A 50 -11.54 12.66 8.92
C ILE A 50 -12.83 13.46 9.10
N THR A 51 -13.36 13.52 10.31
CA THR A 51 -14.60 14.24 10.67
C THR A 51 -14.34 15.51 11.46
N GLY A 52 -13.13 15.68 12.00
CA GLY A 52 -12.76 16.87 12.76
C GLY A 52 -11.30 16.92 13.16
N LYS A 53 -10.94 18.00 13.88
CA LYS A 53 -9.57 18.23 14.39
C LYS A 53 -9.66 18.74 15.82
N ILE A 54 -8.91 18.13 16.72
CA ILE A 54 -8.78 18.55 18.12
C ILE A 54 -7.30 18.48 18.50
N ASN A 55 -6.71 19.58 18.92
CA ASN A 55 -5.30 19.62 19.33
C ASN A 55 -4.37 18.92 18.31
N THR A 56 -3.65 17.90 18.75
CA THR A 56 -2.73 17.07 17.95
C THR A 56 -3.42 15.86 17.28
N MET A 57 -4.75 15.72 17.43
CA MET A 57 -5.52 14.59 16.95
C MET A 57 -6.48 14.98 15.81
N TYR A 58 -6.74 14.01 14.92
CA TYR A 58 -7.91 14.02 14.07
C TYR A 58 -9.04 13.23 14.72
N LYS A 59 -10.28 13.77 14.69
CA LYS A 59 -11.47 12.95 14.88
C LYS A 59 -11.72 12.18 13.59
N VAL A 60 -11.96 10.88 13.69
CA VAL A 60 -12.12 9.99 12.53
C VAL A 60 -13.36 9.12 12.69
N GLU A 61 -13.90 8.67 11.56
CA GLU A 61 -14.94 7.65 11.50
C GLU A 61 -14.41 6.43 10.74
N LEU A 62 -14.62 5.27 11.32
CA LEU A 62 -14.25 3.98 10.76
C LEU A 62 -15.33 3.45 9.80
N PRO A 63 -15.00 2.49 8.89
CA PRO A 63 -15.96 1.93 7.94
C PRO A 63 -17.20 1.28 8.59
N ASP A 64 -17.10 0.82 9.82
CA ASP A 64 -18.17 0.22 10.59
C ASP A 64 -19.02 1.24 11.39
N GLY A 65 -18.73 2.53 11.24
CA GLY A 65 -19.45 3.63 11.90
C GLY A 65 -18.93 3.98 13.29
N ARG A 66 -17.95 3.27 13.85
CA ARG A 66 -17.30 3.69 15.10
C ARG A 66 -16.52 4.98 14.85
N GLU A 67 -16.49 5.83 15.87
CA GLU A 67 -15.68 7.05 15.86
C GLU A 67 -14.51 6.93 16.83
N GLY A 68 -13.50 7.77 16.61
CA GLY A 68 -12.35 7.86 17.50
C GLY A 68 -11.38 8.95 17.09
N TYR A 69 -10.20 8.89 17.65
CA TYR A 69 -9.14 9.88 17.50
C TYR A 69 -7.83 9.21 17.10
N VAL A 70 -7.11 9.82 16.15
CA VAL A 70 -5.80 9.38 15.67
C VAL A 70 -4.82 10.56 15.64
N GLU A 71 -3.55 10.29 15.91
CA GLU A 71 -2.50 11.33 15.85
C GLU A 71 -2.36 11.92 14.45
N LYS A 72 -2.35 13.25 14.34
CA LYS A 72 -2.21 13.95 13.06
C LYS A 72 -0.92 13.61 12.33
N GLU A 73 0.17 13.43 13.05
CA GLU A 73 1.49 13.07 12.47
C GLU A 73 1.50 11.72 11.77
N GLY A 74 0.56 10.82 12.10
CA GLY A 74 0.39 9.53 11.46
C GLY A 74 -0.46 9.56 10.20
N ILE A 75 -1.00 10.74 9.81
CA ILE A 75 -1.98 10.85 8.73
C ILE A 75 -1.53 11.86 7.68
N VAL A 76 -1.60 11.47 6.42
CA VAL A 76 -1.48 12.37 5.27
C VAL A 76 -2.80 12.44 4.51
N ASN A 77 -3.05 13.54 3.82
CA ASN A 77 -4.25 13.68 3.00
C ASN A 77 -4.18 12.74 1.78
N VAL A 78 -5.24 12.01 1.50
CA VAL A 78 -5.35 11.13 0.32
C VAL A 78 -5.01 11.87 -0.97
N LYS A 79 -5.50 13.10 -1.15
CA LYS A 79 -5.25 13.89 -2.36
C LYS A 79 -3.75 14.19 -2.56
N SER A 80 -2.96 14.31 -1.49
CA SER A 80 -1.52 14.58 -1.59
C SER A 80 -0.76 13.40 -2.20
N ILE A 81 -1.21 12.18 -1.98
CA ILE A 81 -0.61 10.98 -2.57
C ILE A 81 -0.95 10.88 -4.07
N PHE A 82 -2.22 11.09 -4.44
CA PHE A 82 -2.67 10.90 -5.82
C PHE A 82 -2.42 12.10 -6.74
N ASN A 83 -2.03 13.25 -6.21
CA ASN A 83 -1.64 14.42 -7.00
C ASN A 83 -0.13 14.49 -7.31
N GLN A 84 0.63 13.46 -6.98
CA GLN A 84 2.05 13.39 -7.31
C GLN A 84 2.23 13.30 -8.84
N LYS A 85 3.16 14.13 -9.38
CA LYS A 85 3.41 14.17 -10.83
C LYS A 85 4.43 13.12 -11.27
N PHE A 86 5.25 12.62 -10.36
CA PHE A 86 6.36 11.71 -10.65
C PHE A 86 6.47 10.65 -9.57
N VAL A 87 6.92 9.47 -9.97
CA VAL A 87 7.26 8.37 -9.06
C VAL A 87 8.62 8.67 -8.43
N ASP A 88 8.66 8.72 -7.10
CA ASP A 88 9.91 8.86 -6.33
C ASP A 88 10.47 7.48 -6.00
N THR A 89 11.42 7.02 -6.82
CA THR A 89 12.05 5.70 -6.64
C THR A 89 12.91 5.62 -5.37
N VAL A 90 13.46 6.74 -4.90
CA VAL A 90 14.19 6.78 -3.62
C VAL A 90 13.25 6.54 -2.46
N GLN A 91 12.05 7.11 -2.50
CA GLN A 91 11.02 6.87 -1.49
C GLN A 91 10.54 5.40 -1.54
N ILE A 92 10.34 4.81 -2.74
CA ILE A 92 9.99 3.40 -2.88
C ILE A 92 11.03 2.52 -2.18
N VAL A 93 12.32 2.70 -2.49
CA VAL A 93 13.40 1.91 -1.89
C VAL A 93 13.47 2.10 -0.37
N ARG A 94 13.34 3.33 0.10
CA ARG A 94 13.32 3.62 1.54
C ARG A 94 12.16 2.89 2.23
N MET A 95 10.97 3.00 1.68
CA MET A 95 9.78 2.34 2.22
C MET A 95 9.89 0.82 2.13
N ALA A 96 10.41 0.26 1.03
CA ALA A 96 10.64 -1.17 0.89
C ALA A 96 11.50 -1.74 2.04
N LYS A 97 12.55 -1.02 2.42
CA LYS A 97 13.43 -1.40 3.54
C LYS A 97 12.71 -1.41 4.90
N THR A 98 11.64 -0.63 5.09
CA THR A 98 10.88 -0.65 6.36
C THR A 98 10.04 -1.92 6.52
N PHE A 99 9.87 -2.72 5.48
CA PHE A 99 9.18 -4.01 5.53
C PHE A 99 10.11 -5.20 5.83
N MET A 100 11.42 -4.96 6.00
CA MET A 100 12.34 -6.04 6.38
C MET A 100 11.91 -6.67 7.70
N GLY A 101 11.76 -8.01 7.71
CA GLY A 101 11.29 -8.77 8.87
C GLY A 101 9.77 -8.88 9.02
N VAL A 102 8.97 -8.25 8.15
CA VAL A 102 7.52 -8.49 8.12
C VAL A 102 7.25 -9.90 7.62
N SER A 103 6.39 -10.64 8.34
CA SER A 103 6.05 -12.02 8.02
C SER A 103 5.34 -12.13 6.66
N TYR A 104 5.67 -13.18 5.91
CA TYR A 104 4.91 -13.54 4.72
C TYR A 104 3.56 -14.17 5.10
N LEU A 105 2.51 -13.73 4.43
CA LEU A 105 1.19 -14.36 4.48
C LEU A 105 0.56 -14.31 3.10
N TRP A 106 0.22 -15.46 2.53
CA TRP A 106 -0.53 -15.52 1.27
C TRP A 106 -1.83 -14.71 1.35
N GLY A 107 -2.03 -13.80 0.42
CA GLY A 107 -3.17 -12.87 0.44
C GLY A 107 -2.97 -11.66 1.36
N GLY A 108 -1.86 -11.59 2.11
CA GLY A 108 -1.55 -10.48 3.00
C GLY A 108 -1.28 -9.18 2.24
N LYS A 109 -1.80 -8.08 2.78
CA LYS A 109 -1.61 -6.72 2.26
C LYS A 109 -1.60 -5.71 3.40
N SER A 110 -0.79 -5.96 4.42
CA SER A 110 -0.64 -5.03 5.55
C SER A 110 0.78 -5.09 6.12
N SER A 111 1.13 -4.11 6.94
CA SER A 111 2.39 -4.11 7.68
C SER A 111 2.48 -5.19 8.78
N LYS A 112 1.39 -5.91 9.09
CA LYS A 112 1.40 -7.06 10.00
C LYS A 112 1.84 -8.35 9.31
N ALA A 113 1.40 -8.54 8.07
CA ALA A 113 1.81 -9.66 7.21
C ALA A 113 1.47 -9.33 5.76
N ILE A 114 2.32 -9.74 4.82
CA ILE A 114 2.23 -9.31 3.44
C ILE A 114 2.70 -10.40 2.48
N ASP A 115 2.11 -10.51 1.29
CA ASP A 115 2.65 -11.31 0.20
C ASP A 115 3.45 -10.47 -0.81
N CYS A 116 4.03 -11.12 -1.81
CA CYS A 116 4.91 -10.47 -2.78
C CYS A 116 4.23 -9.32 -3.54
N SER A 117 3.02 -9.52 -4.04
CA SER A 117 2.27 -8.52 -4.79
C SER A 117 1.55 -7.50 -3.89
N GLY A 118 1.19 -7.86 -2.68
CA GLY A 118 0.74 -6.94 -1.65
C GLY A 118 1.82 -5.94 -1.25
N PHE A 119 3.06 -6.41 -1.12
CA PHE A 119 4.24 -5.60 -0.86
C PHE A 119 4.44 -4.55 -1.96
N THR A 120 4.53 -4.97 -3.23
CA THR A 120 4.68 -4.02 -4.34
C THR A 120 3.49 -3.06 -4.44
N SER A 121 2.27 -3.54 -4.21
CA SER A 121 1.06 -2.70 -4.23
C SER A 121 1.10 -1.57 -3.20
N ILE A 122 1.54 -1.83 -1.96
CA ILE A 122 1.64 -0.80 -0.93
C ILE A 122 2.68 0.25 -1.31
N LEU A 123 3.84 -0.16 -1.81
CA LEU A 123 4.91 0.77 -2.17
C LEU A 123 4.48 1.72 -3.29
N TYR A 124 3.85 1.19 -4.33
CA TYR A 124 3.35 1.99 -5.44
C TYR A 124 2.11 2.81 -5.10
N PHE A 125 1.28 2.35 -4.14
CA PHE A 125 0.15 3.13 -3.63
C PHE A 125 0.61 4.49 -3.08
N PHE A 126 1.71 4.54 -2.34
CA PHE A 126 2.30 5.78 -1.85
C PHE A 126 2.95 6.65 -2.94
N GLN A 127 3.01 6.15 -4.17
CA GLN A 127 3.39 6.91 -5.37
C GLN A 127 2.17 7.34 -6.20
N GLY A 128 0.95 7.18 -5.66
CA GLY A 128 -0.29 7.49 -6.36
C GLY A 128 -0.68 6.46 -7.42
N LEU A 129 -0.05 5.29 -7.45
CA LEU A 129 -0.31 4.23 -8.42
C LEU A 129 -0.99 3.03 -7.74
N ILE A 130 -2.15 2.64 -8.27
CA ILE A 130 -2.89 1.47 -7.79
C ILE A 130 -2.55 0.27 -8.68
N LEU A 131 -1.69 -0.62 -8.17
CA LEU A 131 -1.37 -1.86 -8.87
C LEU A 131 -2.47 -2.91 -8.70
N GLN A 132 -2.54 -3.83 -9.65
CA GLN A 132 -3.41 -5.01 -9.57
C GLN A 132 -3.02 -5.89 -8.38
N ARG A 133 -3.98 -6.75 -7.92
CA ARG A 133 -3.76 -7.55 -6.71
C ARG A 133 -2.66 -8.60 -6.86
N ASP A 134 -2.64 -9.33 -7.96
CA ASP A 134 -1.76 -10.46 -8.13
C ASP A 134 -0.57 -10.15 -9.03
N ALA A 135 0.59 -10.79 -8.78
CA ALA A 135 1.79 -10.63 -9.59
C ALA A 135 1.53 -10.94 -11.09
N SER A 136 0.71 -11.96 -11.38
CA SER A 136 0.30 -12.33 -12.74
C SER A 136 -0.56 -11.27 -13.44
N GLN A 137 -1.16 -10.38 -12.69
CA GLN A 137 -1.90 -9.23 -13.21
C GLN A 137 -1.01 -8.01 -13.31
N GLN A 138 -0.15 -7.77 -12.32
CA GLN A 138 0.78 -6.62 -12.29
C GLN A 138 1.71 -6.61 -13.50
N ILE A 139 2.24 -7.77 -13.92
CA ILE A 139 3.13 -7.88 -15.09
C ILE A 139 2.51 -7.38 -16.41
N LYS A 140 1.19 -7.27 -16.48
CA LYS A 140 0.48 -6.84 -17.70
C LYS A 140 0.47 -5.33 -17.89
N TYR A 141 1.01 -4.57 -16.94
CA TYR A 141 1.01 -3.11 -16.93
C TYR A 141 2.43 -2.55 -16.85
N GLY A 142 2.60 -1.31 -17.32
CA GLY A 142 3.89 -0.65 -17.37
C GLY A 142 4.67 -0.98 -18.65
N GLU A 143 5.93 -0.58 -18.66
CA GLU A 143 6.84 -0.79 -19.79
C GLU A 143 7.77 -1.98 -19.52
N LEU A 144 7.88 -2.87 -20.51
CA LEU A 144 8.81 -3.98 -20.42
C LEU A 144 10.26 -3.50 -20.58
N VAL A 145 11.05 -3.61 -19.54
CA VAL A 145 12.49 -3.39 -19.60
C VAL A 145 13.15 -4.66 -20.16
N LYS A 146 13.67 -4.59 -21.39
CA LYS A 146 14.45 -5.69 -21.98
C LYS A 146 15.74 -5.85 -21.19
N THR A 147 15.89 -6.98 -20.52
CA THR A 147 17.08 -7.28 -19.73
C THR A 147 18.29 -7.59 -20.63
N ASN A 148 19.44 -7.04 -20.28
CA ASN A 148 20.72 -7.46 -20.82
C ASN A 148 21.35 -8.53 -19.92
N SER A 149 22.39 -9.21 -20.38
CA SER A 149 23.04 -10.29 -19.63
C SER A 149 23.63 -9.85 -18.28
N ASN A 150 23.91 -8.58 -18.10
CA ASN A 150 24.52 -8.02 -16.91
C ASN A 150 23.53 -7.25 -16.03
N PHE A 151 22.25 -7.19 -16.41
CA PHE A 151 21.18 -6.47 -15.68
C PHE A 151 21.46 -5.00 -15.41
N THR A 152 22.34 -4.34 -16.19
CA THR A 152 22.78 -2.97 -15.96
C THR A 152 21.75 -1.91 -16.37
N ASN A 153 20.70 -2.30 -17.05
CA ASN A 153 19.63 -1.42 -17.49
C ASN A 153 18.45 -1.32 -16.51
N PHE A 154 18.52 -2.06 -15.40
CA PHE A 154 17.52 -1.93 -14.35
C PHE A 154 17.70 -0.63 -13.56
N LYS A 155 16.58 -0.05 -13.14
CA LYS A 155 16.52 1.12 -12.29
C LYS A 155 15.86 0.78 -10.96
N ALA A 156 16.33 1.40 -9.89
CA ALA A 156 15.67 1.26 -8.59
C ALA A 156 14.18 1.60 -8.71
N GLY A 157 13.33 0.72 -8.18
CA GLY A 157 11.88 0.79 -8.34
C GLY A 157 11.33 -0.16 -9.40
N ASP A 158 12.12 -0.68 -10.33
CA ASP A 158 11.61 -1.63 -11.32
C ASP A 158 11.06 -2.89 -10.63
N LEU A 159 9.93 -3.39 -11.16
CA LEU A 159 9.34 -4.65 -10.72
C LEU A 159 9.99 -5.82 -11.44
N LEU A 160 10.46 -6.79 -10.68
CA LEU A 160 11.03 -8.03 -11.17
C LEU A 160 10.02 -9.16 -11.00
N PHE A 161 9.60 -9.76 -12.11
CA PHE A 161 8.64 -10.86 -12.10
C PHE A 161 9.32 -12.20 -12.32
N PHE A 162 8.91 -13.19 -11.54
CA PHE A 162 9.45 -14.53 -11.56
C PHE A 162 8.35 -15.55 -11.82
N GLY A 163 8.71 -16.62 -12.54
CA GLY A 163 7.75 -17.65 -12.87
C GLY A 163 8.30 -18.69 -13.84
N LYS A 164 7.40 -19.38 -14.51
CA LYS A 164 7.74 -20.36 -15.54
C LYS A 164 7.48 -19.76 -16.91
N LYS A 165 8.46 -19.86 -17.81
CA LYS A 165 8.28 -19.45 -19.21
C LYS A 165 7.27 -20.35 -19.91
N ALA A 166 6.63 -19.84 -20.94
CA ALA A 166 5.79 -20.62 -21.83
C ALA A 166 6.59 -21.78 -22.46
N THR A 167 5.93 -22.92 -22.57
CA THR A 167 6.42 -24.08 -23.31
C THR A 167 5.43 -24.44 -24.41
N GLN A 168 5.73 -25.46 -25.24
CA GLN A 168 4.75 -25.93 -26.23
C GLN A 168 3.46 -26.47 -25.61
N SER A 169 3.49 -26.91 -24.34
CA SER A 169 2.35 -27.53 -23.63
C SER A 169 1.76 -26.69 -22.52
N SER A 170 2.36 -25.55 -22.15
CA SER A 170 1.88 -24.70 -21.07
C SER A 170 2.13 -23.22 -21.31
N PRO A 171 1.17 -22.34 -20.98
CA PRO A 171 1.38 -20.89 -21.07
C PRO A 171 2.40 -20.40 -20.02
N GLU A 172 2.90 -19.19 -20.22
CA GLU A 172 3.70 -18.51 -19.21
C GLU A 172 2.92 -18.36 -17.90
N LYS A 173 3.60 -18.61 -16.77
CA LYS A 173 2.99 -18.49 -15.44
C LYS A 173 3.88 -17.64 -14.54
N VAL A 174 3.45 -16.42 -14.26
CA VAL A 174 4.07 -15.55 -13.24
C VAL A 174 3.49 -15.90 -11.87
N SER A 175 4.37 -16.13 -10.89
CA SER A 175 3.98 -16.56 -9.54
C SER A 175 4.57 -15.68 -8.44
N HIS A 176 5.52 -14.80 -8.76
CA HIS A 176 6.20 -13.98 -7.77
C HIS A 176 6.63 -12.64 -8.35
N VAL A 177 6.79 -11.64 -7.46
CA VAL A 177 7.27 -10.30 -7.80
C VAL A 177 8.12 -9.74 -6.67
N GLY A 178 9.15 -8.98 -7.05
CA GLY A 178 9.98 -8.18 -6.15
C GLY A 178 10.24 -6.79 -6.72
N ILE A 179 10.97 -5.98 -5.99
CA ILE A 179 11.39 -4.64 -6.39
C ILE A 179 12.92 -4.57 -6.44
N TYR A 180 13.44 -4.12 -7.58
CA TYR A 180 14.87 -3.83 -7.72
C TYR A 180 15.23 -2.56 -6.94
N ILE A 181 16.31 -2.60 -6.17
CA ILE A 181 16.73 -1.47 -5.31
C ILE A 181 18.10 -0.90 -5.67
N GLY A 182 18.72 -1.40 -6.73
CA GLY A 182 20.05 -1.03 -7.18
C GLY A 182 21.11 -2.09 -6.87
N ASP A 183 22.29 -1.92 -7.43
CA ASP A 183 23.50 -2.71 -7.16
C ASP A 183 23.31 -4.25 -7.30
N GLY A 184 22.46 -4.67 -8.23
CA GLY A 184 22.15 -6.08 -8.43
C GLY A 184 21.26 -6.71 -7.35
N ILE A 185 20.68 -5.91 -6.46
CA ILE A 185 19.89 -6.35 -5.31
C ILE A 185 18.40 -6.04 -5.55
N PHE A 186 17.53 -6.94 -5.09
CA PHE A 186 16.09 -6.70 -5.02
C PHE A 186 15.52 -7.12 -3.65
N ILE A 187 14.40 -6.53 -3.28
CA ILE A 187 13.64 -6.89 -2.07
C ILE A 187 12.33 -7.54 -2.50
N HIS A 188 11.95 -8.61 -1.81
CA HIS A 188 10.68 -9.29 -2.00
C HIS A 188 10.15 -9.82 -0.68
N SER A 189 8.86 -10.16 -0.62
CA SER A 189 8.24 -10.90 0.47
C SER A 189 8.02 -12.35 0.05
N SER A 190 8.60 -13.30 0.79
CA SER A 190 8.50 -14.75 0.54
C SER A 190 8.59 -15.53 1.85
#